data_1bb6dd2b457ff4dbca7469629ee20f18
#
_entry.id   1bb6dd2b457ff4dbca7469629ee20f18
#
_cell.length_a   1.000
_cell.length_b   1.000
_cell.length_c   1.000
_cell.angle_alpha   90.00
_cell.angle_beta   90.00
_cell.angle_gamma   90.00
#
_symmetry.space_group_name_H-M   'P 1'
#
loop_
_entity.id
_entity.type
_entity.pdbx_description
1 polymer ?
#
loop_
_entity_poly.entity_id
_entity_poly.type
_entity_poly.pdbx_seq_one_letter_code
_entity_poly.pdbx_strand_id
1 'polypeptide(L)'
;MECGYHGTSVQLICNRAGVSQGALFRHFATKNELMLPVGRKVVDDIFDAALTLAGQQPPGMAEEERIVGLMRALVMSPRHIVLLELLMAARTTPDLRDIFLGSASTYFRDRFVALMASLFPRYAISTGFFATLLTMMTTMHGMALYRTLAEHPEGDRMREQWLQAALRSELERIREEGADTRNPVYQLPF
;
A
#
# COMPACT_ATOMS: atom_id res chain seq x y z
N MET A 1 -9.62 -14.79 -0.88
CA MET A 1 -8.93 -15.03 0.41
C MET A 1 -9.93 -15.60 1.38
N GLU A 2 -9.96 -16.92 1.49
CA GLU A 2 -11.05 -17.61 2.23
C GLU A 2 -10.73 -17.83 3.71
N CYS A 3 -9.44 -17.83 4.10
CA CYS A 3 -9.00 -18.29 5.42
C CYS A 3 -8.17 -17.28 6.21
N GLY A 4 -7.73 -16.19 5.61
CA GLY A 4 -6.80 -15.24 6.21
C GLY A 4 -5.46 -15.86 6.64
N TYR A 5 -4.60 -15.05 7.26
CA TYR A 5 -3.29 -15.52 7.72
C TYR A 5 -3.42 -16.64 8.77
N HIS A 6 -4.26 -16.47 9.80
CA HIS A 6 -4.38 -17.44 10.88
C HIS A 6 -5.03 -18.75 10.45
N GLY A 7 -6.01 -18.70 9.54
CA GLY A 7 -6.66 -19.88 8.97
C GLY A 7 -5.84 -20.60 7.90
N THR A 8 -4.75 -20.00 7.42
CA THR A 8 -3.87 -20.61 6.41
C THR A 8 -2.84 -21.50 7.09
N SER A 9 -2.89 -22.82 6.85
CA SER A 9 -1.88 -23.79 7.32
C SER A 9 -0.82 -24.05 6.24
N VAL A 10 0.36 -24.53 6.65
CA VAL A 10 1.43 -24.99 5.73
C VAL A 10 0.90 -26.10 4.81
N GLN A 11 0.09 -27.02 5.36
CA GLN A 11 -0.53 -28.09 4.57
C GLN A 11 -1.41 -27.54 3.45
N LEU A 12 -2.25 -26.52 3.75
CA LEU A 12 -3.12 -25.87 2.77
C LEU A 12 -2.31 -25.19 1.67
N ILE A 13 -1.22 -24.51 2.04
CA ILE A 13 -0.30 -23.88 1.07
C ILE A 13 0.31 -24.94 0.15
N CYS A 14 0.87 -26.02 0.71
CA CYS A 14 1.48 -27.09 -0.04
C CYS A 14 0.50 -27.78 -1.00
N ASN A 15 -0.71 -28.06 -0.52
CA ASN A 15 -1.77 -28.66 -1.36
C ASN A 15 -2.13 -27.77 -2.55
N ARG A 16 -2.29 -26.45 -2.32
CA ARG A 16 -2.59 -25.50 -3.41
C ARG A 16 -1.44 -25.31 -4.38
N ALA A 17 -0.20 -25.35 -3.89
CA ALA A 17 1.01 -25.18 -4.71
C ALA A 17 1.44 -26.48 -5.42
N GLY A 18 0.85 -27.63 -5.11
CA GLY A 18 1.26 -28.91 -5.66
C GLY A 18 2.65 -29.38 -5.21
N VAL A 19 3.10 -28.93 -4.01
CA VAL A 19 4.42 -29.28 -3.47
C VAL A 19 4.29 -30.03 -2.14
N SER A 20 5.32 -30.82 -1.79
CA SER A 20 5.37 -31.46 -0.47
C SER A 20 5.80 -30.47 0.62
N GLN A 21 5.39 -30.73 1.87
CA GLN A 21 5.86 -29.94 3.01
C GLN A 21 7.40 -30.00 3.15
N GLY A 22 8.00 -31.15 2.90
CA GLY A 22 9.46 -31.29 2.92
C GLY A 22 10.16 -30.43 1.86
N ALA A 23 9.55 -30.24 0.68
CA ALA A 23 10.08 -29.34 -0.34
C ALA A 23 9.97 -27.86 0.12
N LEU A 24 8.85 -27.49 0.72
CA LEU A 24 8.65 -26.14 1.23
C LEU A 24 9.63 -25.82 2.38
N PHE A 25 9.79 -26.73 3.35
CA PHE A 25 10.66 -26.52 4.51
C PHE A 25 12.17 -26.54 4.18
N ARG A 26 12.58 -26.95 2.98
CA ARG A 26 13.96 -26.75 2.50
C ARG A 26 14.27 -25.28 2.23
N HIS A 27 13.25 -24.45 1.96
CA HIS A 27 13.39 -23.05 1.59
C HIS A 27 12.97 -22.09 2.71
N PHE A 28 12.02 -22.49 3.53
CA PHE A 28 11.44 -21.66 4.58
C PHE A 28 11.30 -22.50 5.85
N ALA A 29 12.04 -22.15 6.91
CA ALA A 29 11.99 -22.91 8.15
C ALA A 29 10.62 -22.79 8.87
N THR A 30 9.90 -21.68 8.63
CA THR A 30 8.59 -21.42 9.24
C THR A 30 7.59 -20.84 8.23
N LYS A 31 6.31 -20.89 8.61
CA LYS A 31 5.26 -20.18 7.87
C LYS A 31 5.51 -18.65 7.82
N ASN A 32 6.05 -18.08 8.90
CA ASN A 32 6.32 -16.65 8.99
C ASN A 32 7.40 -16.22 8.00
N GLU A 33 8.46 -17.01 7.84
CA GLU A 33 9.50 -16.76 6.84
C GLU A 33 8.95 -16.77 5.41
N LEU A 34 8.01 -17.66 5.11
CA LEU A 34 7.32 -17.67 3.81
C LEU A 34 6.52 -16.38 3.57
N MET A 35 6.04 -15.71 4.62
CA MET A 35 5.26 -14.48 4.45
C MET A 35 6.10 -13.30 3.96
N LEU A 36 7.40 -13.29 4.15
CA LEU A 36 8.28 -12.22 3.64
C LEU A 36 8.27 -12.13 2.10
N PRO A 37 8.60 -13.20 1.35
CA PRO A 37 8.50 -13.14 -0.11
C PRO A 37 7.06 -12.95 -0.61
N VAL A 38 6.05 -13.46 0.11
CA VAL A 38 4.64 -13.20 -0.21
C VAL A 38 4.34 -11.71 -0.08
N GLY A 39 4.72 -11.06 1.02
CA GLY A 39 4.53 -9.63 1.23
C GLY A 39 5.25 -8.79 0.16
N ARG A 40 6.50 -9.12 -0.16
CA ARG A 40 7.26 -8.46 -1.23
C ARG A 40 6.54 -8.58 -2.59
N LYS A 41 6.12 -9.79 -2.96
CA LYS A 41 5.37 -10.02 -4.20
C LYS A 41 4.07 -9.22 -4.25
N VAL A 42 3.34 -9.16 -3.15
CA VAL A 42 2.11 -8.35 -3.05
C VAL A 42 2.41 -6.87 -3.26
N VAL A 43 3.48 -6.35 -2.65
CA VAL A 43 3.92 -4.95 -2.82
C VAL A 43 4.29 -4.68 -4.28
N ASP A 44 5.08 -5.55 -4.91
CA ASP A 44 5.46 -5.41 -6.32
C ASP A 44 4.22 -5.39 -7.22
N ASP A 45 3.30 -6.34 -7.04
CA ASP A 45 2.07 -6.41 -7.83
C ASP A 45 1.17 -5.17 -7.67
N ILE A 46 1.13 -4.58 -6.47
CA ILE A 46 0.42 -3.33 -6.22
C ILE A 46 1.08 -2.17 -6.98
N PHE A 47 2.40 -2.07 -6.93
CA PHE A 47 3.14 -0.98 -7.55
C PHE A 47 3.17 -1.08 -9.08
N ASP A 48 3.30 -2.28 -9.62
CA ASP A 48 3.20 -2.50 -11.06
C ASP A 48 1.79 -2.17 -11.58
N ALA A 49 0.75 -2.51 -10.80
CA ALA A 49 -0.62 -2.10 -11.11
C ALA A 49 -0.78 -0.57 -11.07
N ALA A 50 -0.11 0.12 -10.12
CA ALA A 50 -0.11 1.58 -10.05
C ALA A 50 0.44 2.22 -11.32
N LEU A 51 1.60 1.77 -11.77
CA LEU A 51 2.24 2.27 -12.98
C LEU A 51 1.36 2.03 -14.22
N THR A 52 0.77 0.84 -14.30
CA THR A 52 -0.15 0.49 -15.40
C THR A 52 -1.37 1.40 -15.42
N LEU A 53 -2.03 1.59 -14.26
CA LEU A 53 -3.21 2.44 -14.13
C LEU A 53 -2.89 3.92 -14.43
N ALA A 54 -1.74 4.40 -13.97
CA ALA A 54 -1.31 5.77 -14.24
C ALA A 54 -1.13 6.02 -15.75
N GLY A 55 -0.61 5.05 -16.49
CA GLY A 55 -0.45 5.13 -17.94
C GLY A 55 -1.78 5.06 -18.73
N GLN A 56 -2.86 4.57 -18.11
CA GLN A 56 -4.18 4.43 -18.74
C GLN A 56 -5.13 5.60 -18.47
N GLN A 57 -4.71 6.57 -17.64
CA GLN A 57 -5.57 7.68 -17.28
C GLN A 57 -5.80 8.64 -18.46
N PRO A 58 -7.05 9.15 -18.63
CA PRO A 58 -7.37 10.06 -19.72
C PRO A 58 -6.53 11.34 -19.68
N PRO A 59 -6.10 11.87 -20.82
CA PRO A 59 -5.47 13.18 -20.86
C PRO A 59 -6.46 14.27 -20.43
N GLY A 60 -5.97 15.29 -19.71
CA GLY A 60 -6.79 16.45 -19.29
C GLY A 60 -7.57 16.24 -17.98
N MET A 61 -7.46 15.08 -17.32
CA MET A 61 -7.98 14.88 -15.97
C MET A 61 -7.25 15.81 -14.98
N ALA A 62 -7.98 16.39 -14.02
CA ALA A 62 -7.37 17.16 -12.94
C ALA A 62 -6.36 16.32 -12.15
N GLU A 63 -5.26 16.92 -11.76
CA GLU A 63 -4.13 16.17 -11.16
C GLU A 63 -4.53 15.54 -9.84
N GLU A 64 -5.26 16.26 -8.99
CA GLU A 64 -5.79 15.74 -7.74
C GLU A 64 -6.79 14.59 -7.94
N GLU A 65 -7.64 14.68 -8.96
CA GLU A 65 -8.57 13.59 -9.30
C GLU A 65 -7.82 12.35 -9.75
N ARG A 66 -6.80 12.53 -10.58
CA ARG A 66 -5.91 11.46 -11.03
C ARG A 66 -5.21 10.75 -9.88
N ILE A 67 -4.66 11.51 -8.94
CA ILE A 67 -3.92 10.96 -7.79
C ILE A 67 -4.88 10.22 -6.85
N VAL A 68 -6.02 10.83 -6.49
CA VAL A 68 -7.02 10.22 -5.61
C VAL A 68 -7.58 8.94 -6.23
N GLY A 69 -7.91 8.97 -7.52
CA GLY A 69 -8.40 7.81 -8.26
C GLY A 69 -7.40 6.67 -8.29
N LEU A 70 -6.12 6.97 -8.51
CA LEU A 70 -5.03 5.99 -8.48
C LEU A 70 -4.87 5.38 -7.09
N MET A 71 -4.76 6.21 -6.05
CA MET A 71 -4.64 5.75 -4.65
C MET A 71 -5.82 4.87 -4.25
N ARG A 72 -7.04 5.27 -4.61
CA ARG A 72 -8.24 4.47 -4.36
C ARG A 72 -8.16 3.09 -5.05
N ALA A 73 -7.81 3.06 -6.34
CA ALA A 73 -7.72 1.80 -7.08
C ALA A 73 -6.71 0.83 -6.47
N LEU A 74 -5.59 1.35 -5.95
CA LEU A 74 -4.57 0.54 -5.28
C LEU A 74 -5.05 0.02 -3.93
N VAL A 75 -5.52 0.92 -3.06
CA VAL A 75 -5.88 0.59 -1.67
C VAL A 75 -7.13 -0.29 -1.60
N MET A 76 -8.07 -0.12 -2.54
CA MET A 76 -9.27 -0.97 -2.62
C MET A 76 -9.03 -2.29 -3.36
N SER A 77 -7.81 -2.54 -3.85
CA SER A 77 -7.50 -3.77 -4.55
C SER A 77 -7.51 -4.98 -3.62
N PRO A 78 -7.89 -6.17 -4.09
CA PRO A 78 -7.81 -7.40 -3.30
C PRO A 78 -6.38 -7.69 -2.80
N ARG A 79 -5.36 -7.31 -3.56
CA ARG A 79 -3.94 -7.47 -3.16
C ARG A 79 -3.60 -6.61 -1.94
N HIS A 80 -4.11 -5.39 -1.90
CA HIS A 80 -3.88 -4.50 -0.76
C HIS A 80 -4.56 -5.00 0.51
N ILE A 81 -5.74 -5.61 0.40
CA ILE A 81 -6.41 -6.26 1.54
C ILE A 81 -5.55 -7.41 2.09
N VAL A 82 -4.85 -8.19 1.23
CA VAL A 82 -3.87 -9.19 1.71
C VAL A 82 -2.77 -8.55 2.55
N LEU A 83 -2.23 -7.42 2.09
CA LEU A 83 -1.19 -6.69 2.84
C LEU A 83 -1.71 -6.22 4.20
N LEU A 84 -2.90 -5.64 4.25
CA LEU A 84 -3.53 -5.22 5.51
C LEU A 84 -3.74 -6.40 6.46
N GLU A 85 -4.17 -7.54 5.96
CA GLU A 85 -4.32 -8.78 6.74
C GLU A 85 -3.01 -9.24 7.35
N LEU A 86 -1.92 -9.22 6.57
CA LEU A 86 -0.58 -9.56 7.06
C LEU A 86 -0.10 -8.59 8.14
N LEU A 87 -0.33 -7.29 7.97
CA LEU A 87 -0.01 -6.26 8.96
C LEU A 87 -0.81 -6.45 10.26
N MET A 88 -2.10 -6.76 10.15
CA MET A 88 -2.95 -7.06 11.32
C MET A 88 -2.51 -8.35 12.04
N ALA A 89 -2.11 -9.38 11.30
CA ALA A 89 -1.57 -10.61 11.88
C ALA A 89 -0.22 -10.37 12.58
N ALA A 90 0.66 -9.54 11.99
CA ALA A 90 1.94 -9.16 12.59
C ALA A 90 1.78 -8.44 13.93
N ARG A 91 0.69 -7.70 14.15
CA ARG A 91 0.39 -7.06 15.43
C ARG A 91 0.33 -8.04 16.61
N THR A 92 -0.13 -9.27 16.37
CA THR A 92 -0.32 -10.31 17.39
C THR A 92 0.65 -11.49 17.29
N THR A 93 1.54 -11.49 16.29
CA THR A 93 2.52 -12.56 16.04
C THR A 93 3.93 -11.95 16.06
N PRO A 94 4.68 -12.06 17.19
CA PRO A 94 5.98 -11.40 17.35
C PRO A 94 6.97 -11.69 16.21
N ASP A 95 7.17 -12.96 15.87
CA ASP A 95 8.10 -13.35 14.79
C ASP A 95 7.74 -12.73 13.43
N LEU A 96 6.44 -12.69 13.12
CA LEU A 96 5.95 -12.06 11.88
C LEU A 96 6.16 -10.54 11.92
N ARG A 97 5.93 -9.93 13.09
CA ARG A 97 6.17 -8.49 13.29
C ARG A 97 7.65 -8.16 13.08
N ASP A 98 8.57 -8.93 13.64
CA ASP A 98 10.01 -8.69 13.53
C ASP A 98 10.48 -8.81 12.05
N ILE A 99 9.91 -9.75 11.30
CA ILE A 99 10.12 -9.87 9.85
C ILE A 99 9.63 -8.60 9.12
N PHE A 100 8.45 -8.07 9.46
CA PHE A 100 7.89 -6.89 8.82
C PHE A 100 8.60 -5.59 9.21
N LEU A 101 8.98 -5.42 10.48
CA LEU A 101 9.72 -4.24 10.95
C LEU A 101 11.19 -4.23 10.48
N GLY A 102 11.74 -5.38 10.15
CA GLY A 102 13.08 -5.52 9.58
C GLY A 102 13.12 -5.33 8.07
N SER A 103 13.45 -6.39 7.36
CA SER A 103 13.68 -6.34 5.90
C SER A 103 12.46 -5.93 5.06
N ALA A 104 11.23 -6.18 5.54
CA ALA A 104 10.05 -5.84 4.76
C ALA A 104 9.76 -4.34 4.77
N SER A 105 9.98 -3.65 5.90
CA SER A 105 9.75 -2.21 6.01
C SER A 105 10.69 -1.41 5.09
N THR A 106 11.97 -1.77 5.06
CA THR A 106 12.96 -1.17 4.16
C THR A 106 12.57 -1.39 2.70
N TYR A 107 12.20 -2.62 2.34
CA TYR A 107 11.77 -2.94 0.99
C TYR A 107 10.55 -2.14 0.55
N PHE A 108 9.52 -2.06 1.40
CA PHE A 108 8.32 -1.28 1.12
C PHE A 108 8.64 0.20 0.93
N ARG A 109 9.43 0.79 1.84
CA ARG A 109 9.85 2.20 1.75
C ARG A 109 10.57 2.49 0.44
N ASP A 110 11.56 1.68 0.07
CA ASP A 110 12.38 1.92 -1.11
C ASP A 110 11.54 1.80 -2.39
N ARG A 111 10.64 0.82 -2.45
CA ARG A 111 9.69 0.66 -3.56
C ARG A 111 8.69 1.80 -3.63
N PHE A 112 8.18 2.27 -2.48
CA PHE A 112 7.26 3.40 -2.41
C PHE A 112 7.91 4.70 -2.86
N VAL A 113 9.14 4.99 -2.41
CA VAL A 113 9.89 6.17 -2.84
C VAL A 113 10.14 6.14 -4.36
N ALA A 114 10.55 5.00 -4.90
CA ALA A 114 10.76 4.84 -6.33
C ALA A 114 9.45 5.05 -7.13
N LEU A 115 8.33 4.51 -6.64
CA LEU A 115 7.01 4.71 -7.27
C LEU A 115 6.62 6.19 -7.26
N MET A 116 6.77 6.88 -6.12
CA MET A 116 6.45 8.30 -6.01
C MET A 116 7.31 9.16 -6.94
N ALA A 117 8.61 8.88 -7.01
CA ALA A 117 9.51 9.57 -7.93
C ALA A 117 9.14 9.36 -9.41
N SER A 118 8.67 8.17 -9.75
CA SER A 118 8.21 7.83 -11.11
C SER A 118 6.88 8.49 -11.48
N LEU A 119 5.90 8.43 -10.58
CA LEU A 119 4.54 8.92 -10.84
C LEU A 119 4.40 10.43 -10.65
N PHE A 120 5.13 10.99 -9.70
CA PHE A 120 4.97 12.37 -9.25
C PHE A 120 6.33 13.10 -9.09
N PRO A 121 7.19 13.14 -10.13
CA PRO A 121 8.56 13.64 -10.01
C PRO A 121 8.65 15.09 -9.51
N ARG A 122 7.61 15.90 -9.77
CA ARG A 122 7.56 17.31 -9.31
C ARG A 122 7.29 17.46 -7.81
N TYR A 123 6.64 16.47 -7.19
CA TYR A 123 6.12 16.53 -5.83
C TYR A 123 6.80 15.54 -4.87
N ALA A 124 7.49 14.54 -5.42
CA ALA A 124 8.06 13.43 -4.65
C ALA A 124 9.03 13.85 -3.52
N ILE A 125 9.61 15.03 -3.63
CA ILE A 125 10.53 15.61 -2.63
C ILE A 125 9.81 16.47 -1.59
N SER A 126 8.51 16.78 -1.77
CA SER A 126 7.75 17.63 -0.85
C SER A 126 7.28 16.84 0.36
N THR A 127 7.64 17.29 1.55
CA THR A 127 7.16 16.73 2.83
C THR A 127 5.65 16.85 2.97
N GLY A 128 5.07 18.00 2.59
CA GLY A 128 3.63 18.23 2.65
C GLY A 128 2.85 17.31 1.70
N PHE A 129 3.32 17.14 0.47
CA PHE A 129 2.73 16.20 -0.47
C PHE A 129 2.74 14.76 0.07
N PHE A 130 3.86 14.35 0.63
CA PHE A 130 3.98 13.03 1.21
C PHE A 130 3.06 12.82 2.42
N ALA A 131 3.00 13.79 3.33
CA ALA A 131 2.09 13.76 4.48
C ALA A 131 0.63 13.65 4.02
N THR A 132 0.26 14.39 2.97
CA THR A 132 -1.07 14.31 2.35
C THR A 132 -1.34 12.91 1.79
N LEU A 133 -0.39 12.31 1.05
CA LEU A 133 -0.54 10.95 0.54
C LEU A 133 -0.65 9.90 1.65
N LEU A 134 0.12 10.01 2.73
CA LEU A 134 0.00 9.12 3.89
C LEU A 134 -1.38 9.25 4.56
N THR A 135 -1.87 10.47 4.72
CA THR A 135 -3.21 10.72 5.28
C THR A 135 -4.29 10.12 4.38
N MET A 136 -4.18 10.30 3.07
CA MET A 136 -5.08 9.67 2.10
C MET A 136 -5.05 8.15 2.22
N MET A 137 -3.85 7.57 2.25
CA MET A 137 -3.66 6.12 2.35
C MET A 137 -4.32 5.58 3.63
N THR A 138 -4.07 6.18 4.78
CA THR A 138 -4.66 5.74 6.06
C THR A 138 -6.18 5.89 6.08
N THR A 139 -6.72 6.98 5.51
CA THR A 139 -8.16 7.17 5.36
C THR A 139 -8.76 6.09 4.47
N MET A 140 -8.15 5.80 3.33
CA MET A 140 -8.61 4.76 2.40
C MET A 140 -8.46 3.36 2.97
N HIS A 141 -7.43 3.08 3.79
CA HIS A 141 -7.33 1.82 4.55
C HIS A 141 -8.54 1.63 5.47
N GLY A 142 -8.93 2.68 6.21
CA GLY A 142 -10.15 2.66 7.02
C GLY A 142 -11.38 2.35 6.17
N MET A 143 -11.56 3.04 5.04
CA MET A 143 -12.66 2.78 4.09
C MET A 143 -12.64 1.33 3.60
N ALA A 144 -11.49 0.80 3.18
CA ALA A 144 -11.36 -0.57 2.71
C ALA A 144 -11.75 -1.60 3.78
N LEU A 145 -11.35 -1.40 5.03
CA LEU A 145 -11.74 -2.25 6.15
C LEU A 145 -13.24 -2.18 6.44
N TYR A 146 -13.82 -0.97 6.49
CA TYR A 146 -15.26 -0.81 6.73
C TYR A 146 -16.11 -1.46 5.63
N ARG A 147 -15.68 -1.40 4.37
CA ARG A 147 -16.40 -2.04 3.24
C ARG A 147 -16.47 -3.56 3.35
N THR A 148 -15.61 -4.20 4.14
CA THR A 148 -15.74 -5.64 4.44
C THR A 148 -16.94 -5.95 5.34
N LEU A 149 -17.47 -4.95 6.04
CA LEU A 149 -18.61 -5.08 6.95
C LEU A 149 -19.90 -4.50 6.35
N ALA A 150 -19.79 -3.32 5.74
CA ALA A 150 -20.92 -2.63 5.13
C ALA A 150 -20.44 -1.62 4.07
N GLU A 151 -21.23 -1.46 3.00
CA GLU A 151 -21.00 -0.45 1.98
C GLU A 151 -21.62 0.88 2.40
N HIS A 152 -20.85 1.97 2.27
CA HIS A 152 -21.29 3.33 2.54
C HIS A 152 -20.94 4.27 1.37
N PRO A 153 -21.57 4.11 0.19
CA PRO A 153 -21.14 4.78 -1.03
C PRO A 153 -21.21 6.31 -0.94
N GLU A 154 -22.13 6.83 -0.15
CA GLU A 154 -22.27 8.27 0.05
C GLU A 154 -21.16 8.82 0.96
N GLY A 155 -20.88 8.17 2.07
CA GLY A 155 -19.77 8.50 2.95
C GLY A 155 -18.41 8.37 2.26
N ASP A 156 -18.25 7.39 1.38
CA ASP A 156 -17.03 7.20 0.60
C ASP A 156 -16.83 8.34 -0.40
N ARG A 157 -17.89 8.76 -1.11
CA ARG A 157 -17.85 9.94 -2.01
C ARG A 157 -17.48 11.22 -1.26
N MET A 158 -18.07 11.45 -0.08
CA MET A 158 -17.75 12.63 0.74
C MET A 158 -16.27 12.65 1.14
N ARG A 159 -15.73 11.51 1.57
CA ARG A 159 -14.30 11.39 1.92
C ARG A 159 -13.40 11.64 0.72
N GLU A 160 -13.71 11.04 -0.43
CA GLU A 160 -12.96 11.25 -1.67
C GLU A 160 -12.96 12.73 -2.10
N GLN A 161 -14.08 13.41 -2.04
CA GLN A 161 -14.17 14.83 -2.34
C GLN A 161 -13.33 15.69 -1.39
N TRP A 162 -13.35 15.34 -0.10
CA TRP A 162 -12.51 16.02 0.89
C TRP A 162 -11.02 15.78 0.62
N LEU A 163 -10.63 14.54 0.31
CA LEU A 163 -9.25 14.19 -0.04
C LEU A 163 -8.79 14.91 -1.32
N GLN A 164 -9.64 15.02 -2.33
CA GLN A 164 -9.34 15.79 -3.55
C GLN A 164 -9.11 17.26 -3.23
N ALA A 165 -9.96 17.86 -2.40
CA ALA A 165 -9.82 19.27 -2.02
C ALA A 165 -8.53 19.52 -1.22
N ALA A 166 -8.22 18.65 -0.25
CA ALA A 166 -6.99 18.74 0.53
C ALA A 166 -5.74 18.59 -0.35
N LEU A 167 -5.75 17.63 -1.27
CA LEU A 167 -4.64 17.44 -2.21
C LEU A 167 -4.50 18.63 -3.17
N ARG A 168 -5.59 19.16 -3.69
CA ARG A 168 -5.57 20.36 -4.56
C ARG A 168 -4.88 21.53 -3.85
N SER A 169 -5.27 21.81 -2.62
CA SER A 169 -4.66 22.88 -1.82
C SER A 169 -3.15 22.68 -1.64
N GLU A 170 -2.70 21.44 -1.40
CA GLU A 170 -1.27 21.16 -1.27
C GLU A 170 -0.53 21.30 -2.62
N LEU A 171 -1.11 20.85 -3.72
CA LEU A 171 -0.52 21.00 -5.05
C LEU A 171 -0.41 22.47 -5.46
N GLU A 172 -1.41 23.30 -5.14
CA GLU A 172 -1.39 24.75 -5.36
C GLU A 172 -0.28 25.41 -4.53
N ARG A 173 -0.20 25.07 -3.24
CA ARG A 173 0.89 25.55 -2.36
C ARG A 173 2.26 25.24 -2.93
N ILE A 174 2.50 24.01 -3.40
CA ILE A 174 3.79 23.62 -4.00
C ILE A 174 4.07 24.40 -5.30
N ARG A 175 3.04 24.70 -6.09
CA ARG A 175 3.22 25.47 -7.32
C ARG A 175 3.59 26.93 -7.05
N GLU A 176 3.07 27.51 -5.97
CA GLU A 176 3.28 28.91 -5.58
C GLU A 176 4.56 29.08 -4.77
N GLU A 177 4.80 28.26 -3.77
CA GLU A 177 5.87 28.42 -2.78
C GLU A 177 7.08 27.51 -3.03
N GLY A 178 6.93 26.51 -3.89
CA GLY A 178 7.90 25.43 -4.07
C GLY A 178 7.73 24.28 -3.09
N ALA A 179 8.45 23.19 -3.34
CA ALA A 179 8.40 22.00 -2.49
C ALA A 179 9.12 22.23 -1.16
N ASP A 180 8.46 21.90 -0.06
CA ASP A 180 9.10 21.87 1.26
C ASP A 180 9.96 20.62 1.40
N THR A 181 11.27 20.77 1.41
CA THR A 181 12.25 19.69 1.48
C THR A 181 12.92 19.54 2.86
N ARG A 182 12.43 20.24 3.88
CA ARG A 182 13.06 20.28 5.22
C ARG A 182 13.11 18.92 5.92
N ASN A 183 12.13 18.04 5.61
CA ASN A 183 12.09 16.67 6.13
C ASN A 183 11.86 15.68 4.97
N PRO A 184 12.89 15.32 4.23
CA PRO A 184 12.70 14.39 3.12
C PRO A 184 12.21 13.03 3.61
N VAL A 185 11.25 12.47 2.85
CA VAL A 185 10.52 11.23 3.11
C VAL A 185 11.39 10.04 3.52
N TYR A 186 12.58 9.94 2.94
CA TYR A 186 13.53 8.87 3.23
C TYR A 186 14.13 8.92 4.64
N GLN A 187 13.88 9.97 5.42
CA GLN A 187 14.31 10.11 6.81
C GLN A 187 13.21 9.78 7.82
N LEU A 188 11.96 9.52 7.36
CA LEU A 188 10.89 9.14 8.26
C LEU A 188 11.11 7.70 8.76
N PRO A 189 11.08 7.46 10.07
CA PRO A 189 11.06 6.10 10.61
C PRO A 189 9.70 5.47 10.27
N PHE A 190 9.72 4.33 9.62
CA PHE A 190 8.57 3.44 9.46
C PHE A 190 8.63 2.33 10.49
#